data_ca40f9def8291a393d2011d8f3dc1443
#
_entry.id   ca40f9def8291a393d2011d8f3dc1443
#
_cell.length_a   1.000
_cell.length_b   1.000
_cell.length_c   1.000
_cell.angle_alpha   90.00
_cell.angle_beta   90.00
_cell.angle_gamma   90.00
#
_symmetry.space_group_name_H-M   'P 1'
#
loop_
_entity.id
_entity.type
_entity.pdbx_description
1 polymer ?
#
loop_
_entity_poly.entity_id
_entity_poly.type
_entity_poly.pdbx_seq_one_letter_code
_entity_poly.pdbx_strand_id
1 'polypeptide(L)'
;MVLVTLCLWGVLPIFLKLALNYYSAGTIVWFRFSFSFLILFWFLFLFRSGCEILFRPPLLGVLGGVALAVNYFGMTQGVHFSGPSNAAIIIQLAPVFLVIVGVVLFRETIRLRQLVGMIIAMIGFYLFYLDRVRNAADNLNYSIANGWIVFAAVVWVLYMICQKKLSVKYSAQTLNLLIYFVAMVVLVPLVEWGEFFEGEIAGWLLLIILGLNTLLAYGALAEAVECIPLSVISILITLNPLITLSGMWVLTTLGVEALPVENIRWYGYLGGVIAVSGVILVVATHYKKENLG
;
A
#
# COMPACT_ATOMS: atom_id res chain seq x y z
N MET A 1 16.47 6.59 -3.35
CA MET A 1 15.21 6.75 -2.59
C MET A 1 14.09 5.87 -3.14
N VAL A 2 13.62 6.03 -4.41
CA VAL A 2 12.49 5.22 -4.94
C VAL A 2 12.74 3.71 -4.89
N LEU A 3 13.96 3.24 -5.16
CA LEU A 3 14.30 1.82 -5.05
C LEU A 3 14.17 1.30 -3.60
N VAL A 4 14.45 2.15 -2.62
CA VAL A 4 14.24 1.80 -1.20
C VAL A 4 12.74 1.61 -0.93
N THR A 5 11.91 2.56 -1.37
CA THR A 5 10.45 2.44 -1.25
C THR A 5 9.93 1.19 -1.97
N LEU A 6 10.41 0.93 -3.20
CA LEU A 6 10.07 -0.25 -3.98
C LEU A 6 10.36 -1.54 -3.21
N CYS A 7 11.58 -1.69 -2.68
CA CYS A 7 11.97 -2.88 -1.92
C CYS A 7 11.15 -3.02 -0.63
N LEU A 8 11.01 -1.93 0.14
CA LEU A 8 10.28 -1.93 1.40
C LEU A 8 8.80 -2.30 1.22
N TRP A 9 8.15 -1.75 0.20
CA TRP A 9 6.75 -2.09 -0.08
C TRP A 9 6.60 -3.45 -0.77
N GLY A 10 7.60 -3.89 -1.54
CA GLY A 10 7.59 -5.22 -2.17
C GLY A 10 7.65 -6.36 -1.17
N VAL A 11 8.41 -6.21 -0.08
CA VAL A 11 8.49 -7.22 0.99
C VAL A 11 7.40 -7.07 2.05
N LEU A 12 6.72 -5.93 2.10
CA LEU A 12 5.72 -5.59 3.12
C LEU A 12 4.61 -6.65 3.27
N PRO A 13 3.95 -7.15 2.21
CA PRO A 13 2.89 -8.14 2.35
C PRO A 13 3.36 -9.45 3.00
N ILE A 14 4.63 -9.82 2.79
CA ILE A 14 5.24 -11.01 3.40
C ILE A 14 5.37 -10.82 4.90
N PHE A 15 5.98 -9.70 5.34
CA PHE A 15 6.11 -9.39 6.77
C PHE A 15 4.75 -9.19 7.45
N LEU A 16 3.75 -8.62 6.76
CA LEU A 16 2.38 -8.54 7.26
C LEU A 16 1.81 -9.93 7.52
N LYS A 17 2.00 -10.87 6.59
CA LYS A 17 1.49 -12.23 6.75
C LYS A 17 2.15 -12.95 7.93
N LEU A 18 3.44 -12.76 8.12
CA LEU A 18 4.15 -13.30 9.29
C LEU A 18 3.64 -12.69 10.60
N ALA A 19 3.42 -11.37 10.65
CA ALA A 19 2.92 -10.69 11.84
C ALA A 19 1.49 -11.09 12.20
N LEU A 20 0.66 -11.43 11.21
CA LEU A 20 -0.70 -11.92 11.40
C LEU A 20 -0.79 -13.31 12.07
N ASN A 21 0.33 -14.00 12.25
CA ASN A 21 0.39 -15.21 13.07
C ASN A 21 0.44 -14.90 14.57
N TYR A 22 0.77 -13.65 14.94
CA TYR A 22 0.97 -13.23 16.34
C TYR A 22 -0.05 -12.17 16.78
N TYR A 23 -0.53 -11.33 15.85
CA TYR A 23 -1.36 -10.17 16.15
C TYR A 23 -2.52 -10.04 15.17
N SER A 24 -3.62 -9.48 15.63
CA SER A 24 -4.74 -9.10 14.79
C SER A 24 -4.38 -7.98 13.81
N ALA A 25 -5.13 -7.88 12.72
CA ALA A 25 -4.91 -6.85 11.71
C ALA A 25 -5.01 -5.42 12.31
N GLY A 26 -5.94 -5.20 13.25
CA GLY A 26 -6.11 -3.93 13.92
C GLY A 26 -4.90 -3.53 14.74
N THR A 27 -4.39 -4.45 15.56
CA THR A 27 -3.19 -4.26 16.39
C THR A 27 -1.95 -3.95 15.56
N ILE A 28 -1.72 -4.72 14.47
CA ILE A 28 -0.59 -4.50 13.57
C ILE A 28 -0.63 -3.10 12.98
N VAL A 29 -1.77 -2.70 12.39
CA VAL A 29 -1.88 -1.42 11.68
C VAL A 29 -1.80 -0.25 12.65
N TRP A 30 -2.44 -0.36 13.83
CA TRP A 30 -2.33 0.63 14.87
C TRP A 30 -0.89 0.83 15.34
N PHE A 31 -0.17 -0.26 15.63
CA PHE A 31 1.22 -0.18 16.05
C PHE A 31 2.11 0.51 15.01
N ARG A 32 1.93 0.18 13.73
CA ARG A 32 2.68 0.78 12.62
C ARG A 32 2.54 2.30 12.59
N PHE A 33 1.31 2.82 12.70
CA PHE A 33 1.07 4.26 12.72
C PHE A 33 1.54 4.92 14.01
N SER A 34 1.33 4.30 15.16
CA SER A 34 1.77 4.80 16.46
C SER A 34 3.29 4.91 16.52
N PHE A 35 3.99 3.87 16.10
CA PHE A 35 5.44 3.84 16.04
C PHE A 35 6.00 4.92 15.09
N SER A 36 5.44 5.00 13.89
CA SER A 36 5.84 6.01 12.90
C SER A 36 5.54 7.43 13.38
N PHE A 37 4.37 7.65 14.01
CA PHE A 37 4.01 8.94 14.60
C PHE A 37 4.99 9.35 15.68
N LEU A 38 5.29 8.47 16.64
CA LEU A 38 6.17 8.79 17.76
C LEU A 38 7.57 9.18 17.28
N ILE A 39 8.16 8.40 16.36
CA ILE A 39 9.50 8.72 15.85
C ILE A 39 9.48 10.03 15.07
N LEU A 40 8.51 10.22 14.16
CA LEU A 40 8.43 11.44 13.35
C LEU A 40 8.10 12.67 14.20
N PHE A 41 7.24 12.52 15.21
CA PHE A 41 6.92 13.60 16.16
C PHE A 41 8.16 14.07 16.91
N TRP A 42 8.94 13.16 17.50
CA TRP A 42 10.15 13.51 18.20
C TRP A 42 11.20 14.14 17.29
N PHE A 43 11.32 13.61 16.06
CA PHE A 43 12.23 14.18 15.05
C PHE A 43 11.84 15.63 14.73
N LEU A 44 10.58 15.89 14.34
CA LEU A 44 10.12 17.24 13.98
C LEU A 44 10.09 18.18 15.20
N PHE A 45 9.77 17.68 16.38
CA PHE A 45 9.78 18.45 17.62
C PHE A 45 11.19 18.96 17.97
N LEU A 46 12.21 18.12 17.86
CA LEU A 46 13.60 18.49 18.09
C LEU A 46 14.10 19.55 17.09
N PHE A 47 13.66 19.47 15.84
CA PHE A 47 14.00 20.45 14.80
C PHE A 47 13.05 21.65 14.75
N ARG A 48 12.10 21.74 15.67
CA ARG A 48 11.09 22.82 15.79
C ARG A 48 10.31 23.09 14.49
N SER A 49 9.96 22.05 13.75
CA SER A 49 9.28 22.20 12.47
C SER A 49 8.01 21.36 12.38
N GLY A 50 6.92 21.98 11.93
CA GLY A 50 5.71 21.28 11.45
C GLY A 50 4.75 20.68 12.48
N CYS A 51 5.03 20.71 13.78
CA CYS A 51 4.14 20.14 14.80
C CYS A 51 2.84 20.97 15.00
N GLU A 52 2.82 22.22 14.55
CA GLU A 52 1.65 23.10 14.67
C GLU A 52 0.41 22.55 13.97
N ILE A 53 0.59 21.71 12.93
CA ILE A 53 -0.51 21.10 12.19
C ILE A 53 -1.40 20.21 13.07
N LEU A 54 -0.87 19.67 14.18
CA LEU A 54 -1.63 18.85 15.13
C LEU A 54 -2.64 19.68 15.92
N PHE A 55 -2.36 20.96 16.17
CA PHE A 55 -3.23 21.86 16.96
C PHE A 55 -4.32 22.51 16.07
N ARG A 56 -4.08 22.64 14.76
CA ARG A 56 -5.04 23.21 13.80
C ARG A 56 -5.06 22.36 12.54
N PRO A 57 -5.55 21.10 12.64
CA PRO A 57 -5.52 20.19 11.51
C PRO A 57 -6.47 20.63 10.40
N PRO A 58 -6.02 20.69 9.14
CA PRO A 58 -6.92 20.90 8.02
C PRO A 58 -7.85 19.69 7.84
N LEU A 59 -9.13 19.92 7.58
CA LEU A 59 -10.13 18.86 7.43
C LEU A 59 -9.74 17.81 6.39
N LEU A 60 -9.18 18.24 5.26
CA LEU A 60 -8.66 17.32 4.23
C LEU A 60 -7.51 16.45 4.75
N GLY A 61 -6.70 16.95 5.68
CA GLY A 61 -5.64 16.16 6.31
C GLY A 61 -6.21 15.08 7.23
N VAL A 62 -7.24 15.42 8.00
CA VAL A 62 -7.97 14.45 8.83
C VAL A 62 -8.63 13.38 7.96
N LEU A 63 -9.34 13.78 6.89
CA LEU A 63 -9.95 12.85 5.93
C LEU A 63 -8.89 11.95 5.27
N GLY A 64 -7.73 12.50 4.91
CA GLY A 64 -6.60 11.74 4.38
C GLY A 64 -6.06 10.73 5.37
N GLY A 65 -5.95 11.09 6.66
CA GLY A 65 -5.52 10.19 7.73
C GLY A 65 -6.50 9.04 7.97
N VAL A 66 -7.80 9.34 8.01
CA VAL A 66 -8.86 8.30 8.09
C VAL A 66 -8.80 7.38 6.88
N ALA A 67 -8.69 7.96 5.67
CA ALA A 67 -8.60 7.18 4.44
C ALA A 67 -7.38 6.25 4.45
N LEU A 68 -6.21 6.73 4.89
CA LEU A 68 -5.01 5.89 4.95
C LEU A 68 -5.13 4.80 6.02
N ALA A 69 -5.73 5.09 7.19
CA ALA A 69 -6.01 4.09 8.23
C ALA A 69 -6.87 2.95 7.70
N VAL A 70 -7.97 3.29 7.03
CA VAL A 70 -8.90 2.33 6.44
C VAL A 70 -8.25 1.54 5.30
N ASN A 71 -7.44 2.20 4.45
CA ASN A 71 -6.67 1.52 3.41
C ASN A 71 -5.73 0.46 4.01
N TYR A 72 -4.96 0.81 5.02
CA TYR A 72 -4.00 -0.11 5.66
C TYR A 72 -4.71 -1.29 6.32
N PHE A 73 -5.82 -1.01 7.02
CA PHE A 73 -6.62 -2.08 7.62
C PHE A 73 -7.18 -3.02 6.56
N GLY A 74 -7.80 -2.49 5.50
CA GLY A 74 -8.32 -3.28 4.40
C GLY A 74 -7.25 -4.08 3.67
N MET A 75 -6.06 -3.50 3.43
CA MET A 75 -4.92 -4.22 2.86
C MET A 75 -4.45 -5.35 3.76
N THR A 76 -4.35 -5.12 5.09
CA THR A 76 -3.92 -6.14 6.05
C THR A 76 -4.94 -7.28 6.15
N GLN A 77 -6.24 -6.98 6.14
CA GLN A 77 -7.30 -7.99 6.04
C GLN A 77 -7.22 -8.78 4.73
N GLY A 78 -6.95 -8.09 3.63
CA GLY A 78 -6.72 -8.75 2.34
C GLY A 78 -5.56 -9.75 2.39
N VAL A 79 -4.42 -9.36 2.95
CA VAL A 79 -3.26 -10.25 3.15
C VAL A 79 -3.60 -11.40 4.09
N HIS A 80 -4.37 -11.14 5.15
CA HIS A 80 -4.79 -12.17 6.11
C HIS A 80 -5.50 -13.34 5.42
N PHE A 81 -6.53 -13.05 4.63
CA PHE A 81 -7.41 -14.04 4.05
C PHE A 81 -6.98 -14.56 2.68
N SER A 82 -6.22 -13.80 1.88
CA SER A 82 -5.87 -14.20 0.51
C SER A 82 -4.37 -14.38 0.26
N GLY A 83 -3.54 -14.03 1.23
CA GLY A 83 -2.09 -14.14 1.15
C GLY A 83 -1.38 -12.94 0.51
N PRO A 84 -0.04 -12.88 0.67
CA PRO A 84 0.79 -11.77 0.22
C PRO A 84 0.74 -11.51 -1.29
N SER A 85 0.88 -12.55 -2.11
CA SER A 85 0.96 -12.41 -3.57
C SER A 85 -0.33 -11.88 -4.16
N ASN A 86 -1.48 -12.36 -3.67
CA ASN A 86 -2.78 -11.87 -4.14
C ASN A 86 -2.98 -10.41 -3.80
N ALA A 87 -2.71 -10.04 -2.54
CA ALA A 87 -2.86 -8.66 -2.09
C ALA A 87 -1.94 -7.71 -2.86
N ALA A 88 -0.68 -8.09 -3.11
CA ALA A 88 0.27 -7.28 -3.87
C ALA A 88 -0.16 -7.04 -5.32
N ILE A 89 -0.82 -7.99 -5.97
CA ILE A 89 -1.29 -7.83 -7.35
C ILE A 89 -2.58 -7.02 -7.39
N ILE A 90 -3.58 -7.36 -6.59
CA ILE A 90 -4.90 -6.71 -6.67
C ILE A 90 -4.85 -5.24 -6.25
N ILE A 91 -3.98 -4.86 -5.29
CA ILE A 91 -3.82 -3.45 -4.90
C ILE A 91 -3.36 -2.57 -6.05
N GLN A 92 -2.77 -3.12 -7.11
CA GLN A 92 -2.37 -2.38 -8.31
C GLN A 92 -3.57 -1.89 -9.15
N LEU A 93 -4.79 -2.18 -8.73
CA LEU A 93 -5.97 -1.46 -9.22
C LEU A 93 -5.97 0.02 -8.80
N ALA A 94 -5.27 0.39 -7.73
CA ALA A 94 -5.24 1.76 -7.24
C ALA A 94 -4.75 2.78 -8.28
N PRO A 95 -3.63 2.59 -9.01
CA PRO A 95 -3.25 3.48 -10.12
C PRO A 95 -4.30 3.58 -11.22
N VAL A 96 -5.00 2.49 -11.53
CA VAL A 96 -6.10 2.49 -12.53
C VAL A 96 -7.26 3.36 -12.05
N PHE A 97 -7.67 3.19 -10.80
CA PHE A 97 -8.70 4.04 -10.19
C PHE A 97 -8.29 5.51 -10.13
N LEU A 98 -7.01 5.80 -9.88
CA LEU A 98 -6.50 7.17 -9.86
C LEU A 98 -6.67 7.86 -11.23
N VAL A 99 -6.41 7.14 -12.33
CA VAL A 99 -6.65 7.65 -13.69
C VAL A 99 -8.14 7.89 -13.93
N ILE A 100 -9.02 6.96 -13.55
CA ILE A 100 -10.47 7.12 -13.69
C ILE A 100 -10.95 8.36 -12.94
N VAL A 101 -10.48 8.56 -11.71
CA VAL A 101 -10.80 9.75 -10.90
C VAL A 101 -10.27 11.03 -11.57
N GLY A 102 -9.06 11.00 -12.14
CA GLY A 102 -8.49 12.09 -12.92
C GLY A 102 -9.41 12.55 -14.05
N VAL A 103 -9.96 11.59 -14.78
CA VAL A 103 -10.92 11.88 -15.88
C VAL A 103 -12.25 12.41 -15.36
N VAL A 104 -12.84 11.74 -14.37
CA VAL A 104 -14.20 12.06 -13.89
C VAL A 104 -14.24 13.39 -13.11
N LEU A 105 -13.29 13.57 -12.15
CA LEU A 105 -13.28 14.75 -11.27
C LEU A 105 -12.51 15.94 -11.86
N PHE A 106 -11.39 15.68 -12.55
CA PHE A 106 -10.53 16.73 -13.08
C PHE A 106 -10.70 16.96 -14.58
N ARG A 107 -11.64 16.22 -15.23
CA ARG A 107 -11.92 16.28 -16.67
C ARG A 107 -10.69 16.09 -17.54
N GLU A 108 -9.75 15.26 -17.08
CA GLU A 108 -8.56 14.92 -17.85
C GLU A 108 -8.95 14.05 -19.05
N THR A 109 -8.23 14.21 -20.16
CA THR A 109 -8.47 13.38 -21.36
C THR A 109 -7.72 12.07 -21.27
N ILE A 110 -8.42 10.94 -21.40
CA ILE A 110 -7.76 9.62 -21.53
C ILE A 110 -7.06 9.53 -22.89
N ARG A 111 -5.80 9.13 -22.87
CA ARG A 111 -5.07 8.79 -24.10
C ARG A 111 -5.33 7.34 -24.49
N LEU A 112 -5.32 7.05 -25.79
CA LEU A 112 -5.51 5.68 -26.29
C LEU A 112 -4.56 4.66 -25.61
N ARG A 113 -3.31 5.04 -25.35
CA ARG A 113 -2.34 4.18 -24.65
C ARG A 113 -2.75 3.85 -23.22
N GLN A 114 -3.37 4.79 -22.50
CA GLN A 114 -3.89 4.53 -21.15
C GLN A 114 -5.07 3.56 -21.20
N LEU A 115 -5.97 3.74 -22.17
CA LEU A 115 -7.09 2.82 -22.37
C LEU A 115 -6.60 1.40 -22.70
N VAL A 116 -5.63 1.27 -23.59
CA VAL A 116 -4.99 -0.02 -23.91
C VAL A 116 -4.33 -0.62 -22.68
N GLY A 117 -3.58 0.18 -21.92
CA GLY A 117 -2.95 -0.26 -20.66
C GLY A 117 -3.95 -0.75 -19.64
N MET A 118 -5.09 -0.05 -19.48
CA MET A 118 -6.17 -0.51 -18.58
C MET A 118 -6.77 -1.84 -19.01
N ILE A 119 -7.01 -2.04 -20.31
CA ILE A 119 -7.53 -3.31 -20.85
C ILE A 119 -6.52 -4.44 -20.58
N ILE A 120 -5.24 -4.22 -20.86
CA ILE A 120 -4.17 -5.21 -20.61
C ILE A 120 -4.12 -5.54 -19.11
N ALA A 121 -4.14 -4.53 -18.24
CA ALA A 121 -4.13 -4.72 -16.80
C ALA A 121 -5.33 -5.56 -16.33
N MET A 122 -6.54 -5.26 -16.82
CA MET A 122 -7.75 -6.00 -16.46
C MET A 122 -7.70 -7.46 -16.91
N ILE A 123 -7.17 -7.73 -18.11
CA ILE A 123 -6.95 -9.10 -18.59
C ILE A 123 -5.98 -9.84 -17.66
N GLY A 124 -4.86 -9.20 -17.30
CA GLY A 124 -3.88 -9.77 -16.38
C GLY A 124 -4.47 -10.07 -14.99
N PHE A 125 -5.21 -9.13 -14.39
CA PHE A 125 -5.90 -9.33 -13.11
C PHE A 125 -6.92 -10.47 -13.20
N TYR A 126 -7.66 -10.56 -14.29
CA TYR A 126 -8.63 -11.62 -14.48
C TYR A 126 -7.95 -13.01 -14.58
N LEU A 127 -6.87 -13.14 -15.35
CA LEU A 127 -6.10 -14.38 -15.44
C LEU A 127 -5.52 -14.78 -14.06
N PHE A 128 -4.97 -13.84 -13.33
CA PHE A 128 -4.46 -14.09 -11.99
C PHE A 128 -5.58 -14.52 -11.03
N TYR A 129 -6.70 -13.82 -11.07
CA TYR A 129 -7.88 -14.14 -10.25
C TYR A 129 -8.42 -15.55 -10.56
N LEU A 130 -8.52 -15.93 -11.83
CA LEU A 130 -8.96 -17.27 -12.24
C LEU A 130 -8.07 -18.38 -11.68
N ASP A 131 -6.74 -18.17 -11.68
CA ASP A 131 -5.82 -19.13 -11.07
C ASP A 131 -6.07 -19.28 -9.57
N ARG A 132 -6.21 -18.16 -8.89
CA ARG A 132 -6.37 -18.15 -7.44
C ARG A 132 -7.73 -18.74 -7.00
N VAL A 133 -8.81 -18.39 -7.66
CA VAL A 133 -10.16 -18.91 -7.33
C VAL A 133 -10.25 -20.42 -7.54
N ARG A 134 -9.65 -20.95 -8.61
CA ARG A 134 -9.63 -22.40 -8.88
C ARG A 134 -8.82 -23.19 -7.86
N ASN A 135 -7.86 -22.57 -7.22
CA ASN A 135 -6.96 -23.19 -6.24
C ASN A 135 -7.32 -22.84 -4.79
N ALA A 136 -8.26 -21.91 -4.56
CA ALA A 136 -8.68 -21.52 -3.21
C ALA A 136 -9.54 -22.62 -2.58
N ALA A 137 -9.15 -23.10 -1.41
CA ALA A 137 -9.91 -24.08 -0.65
C ALA A 137 -11.24 -23.51 -0.13
N ASP A 138 -11.28 -22.19 0.11
CA ASP A 138 -12.46 -21.43 0.56
C ASP A 138 -12.68 -20.22 -0.35
N ASN A 139 -13.57 -20.38 -1.31
CA ASN A 139 -13.88 -19.33 -2.29
C ASN A 139 -14.56 -18.10 -1.67
N LEU A 140 -15.30 -18.26 -0.56
CA LEU A 140 -16.01 -17.15 0.08
C LEU A 140 -15.03 -16.20 0.78
N ASN A 141 -14.15 -16.73 1.65
CA ASN A 141 -13.15 -15.95 2.34
C ASN A 141 -12.18 -15.28 1.35
N TYR A 142 -11.83 -15.96 0.27
CA TYR A 142 -11.01 -15.40 -0.79
C TYR A 142 -11.70 -14.22 -1.50
N SER A 143 -13.00 -14.33 -1.79
CA SER A 143 -13.78 -13.25 -2.41
C SER A 143 -13.93 -12.06 -1.48
N ILE A 144 -14.15 -12.28 -0.18
CA ILE A 144 -14.19 -11.22 0.84
C ILE A 144 -12.82 -10.51 0.92
N ALA A 145 -11.72 -11.25 0.91
CA ALA A 145 -10.38 -10.70 0.91
C ALA A 145 -10.13 -9.78 -0.29
N ASN A 146 -10.50 -10.21 -1.49
CA ASN A 146 -10.40 -9.38 -2.69
C ASN A 146 -11.25 -8.10 -2.58
N GLY A 147 -12.45 -8.22 -1.98
CA GLY A 147 -13.30 -7.07 -1.68
C GLY A 147 -12.58 -6.05 -0.78
N TRP A 148 -11.91 -6.52 0.29
CA TRP A 148 -11.10 -5.66 1.16
C TRP A 148 -9.96 -4.97 0.42
N ILE A 149 -9.24 -5.66 -0.47
CA ILE A 149 -8.11 -5.09 -1.21
C ILE A 149 -8.60 -4.06 -2.23
N VAL A 150 -9.68 -4.36 -2.98
CA VAL A 150 -10.28 -3.42 -3.93
C VAL A 150 -10.78 -2.17 -3.21
N PHE A 151 -11.46 -2.34 -2.08
CA PHE A 151 -11.91 -1.24 -1.24
C PHE A 151 -10.72 -0.41 -0.74
N ALA A 152 -9.65 -1.05 -0.27
CA ALA A 152 -8.41 -0.39 0.13
C ALA A 152 -7.81 0.41 -1.04
N ALA A 153 -7.80 -0.12 -2.27
CA ALA A 153 -7.32 0.57 -3.46
C ALA A 153 -8.13 1.85 -3.75
N VAL A 154 -9.46 1.80 -3.64
CA VAL A 154 -10.33 2.97 -3.83
C VAL A 154 -10.08 4.03 -2.75
N VAL A 155 -10.02 3.62 -1.49
CA VAL A 155 -9.80 4.54 -0.36
C VAL A 155 -8.39 5.16 -0.41
N TRP A 156 -7.40 4.42 -0.91
CA TRP A 156 -6.06 4.96 -1.14
C TRP A 156 -6.07 6.12 -2.16
N VAL A 157 -6.89 6.04 -3.20
CA VAL A 157 -7.06 7.15 -4.16
C VAL A 157 -7.60 8.40 -3.46
N LEU A 158 -8.56 8.25 -2.54
CA LEU A 158 -9.06 9.36 -1.74
C LEU A 158 -7.93 10.00 -0.90
N TYR A 159 -7.12 9.18 -0.22
CA TYR A 159 -5.94 9.65 0.50
C TYR A 159 -5.01 10.44 -0.42
N MET A 160 -4.68 9.92 -1.62
CA MET A 160 -3.79 10.59 -2.58
C MET A 160 -4.33 11.94 -3.05
N ILE A 161 -5.65 12.08 -3.24
CA ILE A 161 -6.29 13.36 -3.59
C ILE A 161 -6.12 14.36 -2.44
N CYS A 162 -6.39 13.95 -1.19
CA CYS A 162 -6.21 14.80 -0.01
C CYS A 162 -4.75 15.27 0.13
N GLN A 163 -3.81 14.32 0.01
CA GLN A 163 -2.38 14.58 0.07
C GLN A 163 -1.94 15.59 -1.00
N LYS A 164 -2.32 15.36 -2.27
CA LYS A 164 -1.97 16.24 -3.39
C LYS A 164 -2.46 17.67 -3.18
N LYS A 165 -3.70 17.83 -2.69
CA LYS A 165 -4.28 19.17 -2.43
C LYS A 165 -3.54 19.90 -1.30
N LEU A 166 -3.04 19.18 -0.30
CA LEU A 166 -2.38 19.79 0.86
C LEU A 166 -0.87 19.98 0.68
N SER A 167 -0.23 19.23 -0.23
CA SER A 167 1.21 19.33 -0.50
C SER A 167 1.65 20.70 -1.04
N VAL A 168 0.71 21.50 -1.55
CA VAL A 168 0.97 22.88 -1.95
C VAL A 168 1.24 23.80 -0.73
N LYS A 169 0.71 23.44 0.45
CA LYS A 169 0.75 24.30 1.65
C LYS A 169 1.68 23.73 2.75
N TYR A 170 1.81 22.43 2.82
CA TYR A 170 2.53 21.74 3.89
C TYR A 170 3.60 20.80 3.31
N SER A 171 4.74 20.68 4.01
CA SER A 171 5.75 19.70 3.65
C SER A 171 5.22 18.26 3.79
N ALA A 172 5.80 17.33 3.04
CA ALA A 172 5.42 15.92 3.09
C ALA A 172 5.54 15.32 4.51
N GLN A 173 6.58 15.68 5.25
CA GLN A 173 6.80 15.20 6.62
C GLN A 173 5.76 15.76 7.60
N THR A 174 5.36 17.04 7.45
CA THR A 174 4.31 17.66 8.25
C THR A 174 2.96 16.98 7.99
N LEU A 175 2.64 16.68 6.73
CA LEU A 175 1.42 15.95 6.37
C LEU A 175 1.45 14.51 6.90
N ASN A 176 2.57 13.81 6.78
CA ASN A 176 2.73 12.45 7.32
C ASN A 176 2.53 12.43 8.83
N LEU A 177 3.04 13.43 9.56
CA LEU A 177 2.84 13.55 11.01
C LEU A 177 1.34 13.59 11.36
N LEU A 178 0.58 14.45 10.69
CA LEU A 178 -0.86 14.55 10.91
C LEU A 178 -1.59 13.26 10.54
N ILE A 179 -1.25 12.67 9.40
CA ILE A 179 -1.88 11.45 8.90
C ILE A 179 -1.64 10.28 9.85
N TYR A 180 -0.40 10.12 10.35
CA TYR A 180 -0.07 9.06 11.32
C TYR A 180 -0.79 9.28 12.65
N PHE A 181 -0.88 10.51 13.12
CA PHE A 181 -1.64 10.84 14.33
C PHE A 181 -3.13 10.47 14.19
N VAL A 182 -3.77 10.91 13.11
CA VAL A 182 -5.18 10.62 12.86
C VAL A 182 -5.42 9.11 12.72
N ALA A 183 -4.56 8.42 11.97
CA ALA A 183 -4.66 6.98 11.79
C ALA A 183 -4.49 6.24 13.12
N MET A 184 -3.52 6.64 13.95
CA MET A 184 -3.33 6.10 15.30
C MET A 184 -4.60 6.23 16.14
N VAL A 185 -5.22 7.42 16.15
CA VAL A 185 -6.43 7.67 16.97
C VAL A 185 -7.63 6.87 16.45
N VAL A 186 -7.84 6.85 15.14
CA VAL A 186 -8.99 6.17 14.50
C VAL A 186 -8.91 4.65 14.68
N LEU A 187 -7.73 4.07 14.74
CA LEU A 187 -7.53 2.63 14.84
C LEU A 187 -7.57 2.09 16.29
N VAL A 188 -7.57 2.95 17.31
CA VAL A 188 -7.62 2.53 18.73
C VAL A 188 -8.72 1.49 19.01
N PRO A 189 -9.97 1.65 18.49
CA PRO A 189 -11.04 0.69 18.77
C PRO A 189 -10.82 -0.71 18.18
N LEU A 190 -9.88 -0.85 17.24
CA LEU A 190 -9.58 -2.12 16.55
C LEU A 190 -8.39 -2.86 17.19
N VAL A 191 -7.82 -2.32 18.27
CA VAL A 191 -6.65 -2.88 18.93
C VAL A 191 -7.07 -3.93 19.94
N GLU A 192 -6.51 -5.10 19.84
CA GLU A 192 -6.62 -6.15 20.85
C GLU A 192 -5.46 -6.01 21.86
N TRP A 193 -5.69 -5.19 22.88
CA TRP A 193 -4.64 -4.81 23.84
C TRP A 193 -4.00 -5.99 24.57
N GLY A 194 -4.74 -7.11 24.74
CA GLY A 194 -4.25 -8.33 25.37
C GLY A 194 -3.05 -8.94 24.61
N GLU A 195 -3.04 -8.83 23.29
CA GLU A 195 -1.98 -9.38 22.44
C GLU A 195 -0.58 -8.84 22.74
N PHE A 196 -0.48 -7.61 23.25
CA PHE A 196 0.81 -7.02 23.63
C PHE A 196 1.42 -7.65 24.88
N PHE A 197 0.61 -8.20 25.76
CA PHE A 197 1.08 -8.84 27.00
C PHE A 197 1.45 -10.31 26.79
N GLU A 198 0.85 -10.95 25.78
CA GLU A 198 1.08 -12.34 25.42
C GLU A 198 2.11 -12.49 24.28
N GLY A 199 2.57 -11.37 23.73
CA GLY A 199 3.39 -11.32 22.52
C GLY A 199 4.79 -11.94 22.71
N GLU A 200 5.13 -12.86 21.81
CA GLU A 200 6.46 -13.43 21.70
C GLU A 200 7.47 -12.39 21.14
N ILE A 201 8.76 -12.58 21.44
CA ILE A 201 9.84 -11.71 20.94
C ILE A 201 9.81 -11.60 19.41
N ALA A 202 9.52 -12.71 18.70
CA ALA A 202 9.41 -12.72 17.24
C ALA A 202 8.29 -11.81 16.74
N GLY A 203 7.13 -11.82 17.39
CA GLY A 203 6.02 -10.93 17.07
C GLY A 203 6.38 -9.45 17.27
N TRP A 204 7.03 -9.11 18.39
CA TRP A 204 7.50 -7.74 18.65
C TRP A 204 8.51 -7.24 17.61
N LEU A 205 9.45 -8.09 17.19
CA LEU A 205 10.41 -7.76 16.14
C LEU A 205 9.70 -7.48 14.81
N LEU A 206 8.69 -8.28 14.46
CA LEU A 206 7.89 -8.06 13.25
C LEU A 206 7.12 -6.73 13.31
N LEU A 207 6.52 -6.37 14.45
CA LEU A 207 5.86 -5.07 14.63
C LEU A 207 6.83 -3.90 14.43
N ILE A 208 8.02 -3.97 15.02
CA ILE A 208 9.06 -2.94 14.87
C ILE A 208 9.50 -2.84 13.40
N ILE A 209 9.76 -3.97 12.73
CA ILE A 209 10.13 -4.00 11.31
C ILE A 209 9.02 -3.34 10.45
N LEU A 210 7.75 -3.65 10.70
CA LEU A 210 6.61 -3.08 10.00
C LEU A 210 6.43 -1.58 10.27
N GLY A 211 6.67 -1.14 11.51
CA GLY A 211 6.68 0.27 11.88
C GLY A 211 7.80 1.04 11.18
N LEU A 212 9.03 0.50 11.19
CA LEU A 212 10.17 1.06 10.47
C LEU A 212 9.93 1.07 8.96
N ASN A 213 9.36 0.00 8.40
CA ASN A 213 8.98 -0.05 7.00
C ASN A 213 8.05 1.11 6.63
N THR A 214 7.03 1.38 7.46
CA THR A 214 6.10 2.49 7.23
C THR A 214 6.82 3.84 7.24
N LEU A 215 7.62 4.09 8.25
CA LEU A 215 8.36 5.35 8.41
C LEU A 215 9.37 5.58 7.27
N LEU A 216 10.21 4.57 6.97
CA LEU A 216 11.27 4.68 5.98
C LEU A 216 10.74 4.72 4.55
N ALA A 217 9.72 3.92 4.22
CA ALA A 217 9.16 3.90 2.88
C ALA A 217 8.48 5.23 2.52
N TYR A 218 7.69 5.80 3.43
CA TYR A 218 7.06 7.11 3.22
C TYR A 218 8.06 8.26 3.31
N GLY A 219 9.07 8.17 4.18
CA GLY A 219 10.18 9.13 4.21
C GLY A 219 10.95 9.16 2.89
N ALA A 220 11.37 7.99 2.39
CA ALA A 220 12.07 7.86 1.12
C ALA A 220 11.22 8.28 -0.08
N LEU A 221 9.90 8.02 -0.05
CA LEU A 221 8.96 8.47 -1.07
C LEU A 221 8.85 10.00 -1.09
N ALA A 222 8.74 10.62 0.07
CA ALA A 222 8.62 12.07 0.20
C ALA A 222 9.82 12.79 -0.44
N GLU A 223 11.05 12.36 -0.11
CA GLU A 223 12.26 12.88 -0.72
C GLU A 223 12.34 12.60 -2.24
N ALA A 224 11.87 11.43 -2.66
CA ALA A 224 11.88 11.08 -4.08
C ALA A 224 10.95 12.00 -4.90
N VAL A 225 9.78 12.37 -4.35
CA VAL A 225 8.81 13.27 -5.01
C VAL A 225 9.39 14.67 -5.24
N GLU A 226 10.30 15.13 -4.38
CA GLU A 226 10.98 16.41 -4.55
C GLU A 226 12.03 16.41 -5.68
N CYS A 227 12.62 15.22 -5.96
CA CYS A 227 13.77 15.10 -6.86
C CYS A 227 13.45 14.47 -8.22
N ILE A 228 12.36 13.70 -8.33
CA ILE A 228 12.08 12.86 -9.50
C ILE A 228 10.62 13.03 -9.92
N PRO A 229 10.30 13.02 -11.23
CA PRO A 229 8.94 13.09 -11.73
C PRO A 229 8.05 11.99 -11.15
N LEU A 230 6.85 12.37 -10.71
CA LEU A 230 5.89 11.47 -10.05
C LEU A 230 5.57 10.23 -10.90
N SER A 231 5.57 10.37 -12.22
CA SER A 231 5.35 9.27 -13.16
C SER A 231 6.45 8.20 -13.13
N VAL A 232 7.72 8.61 -13.00
CA VAL A 232 8.85 7.67 -12.86
C VAL A 232 8.74 6.91 -11.53
N ILE A 233 8.40 7.63 -10.45
CA ILE A 233 8.15 7.03 -9.13
C ILE A 233 7.02 6.00 -9.23
N SER A 234 5.91 6.37 -9.86
CA SER A 234 4.74 5.49 -10.00
C SER A 234 5.06 4.22 -10.80
N ILE A 235 5.82 4.35 -11.91
CA ILE A 235 6.26 3.18 -12.70
C ILE A 235 7.10 2.23 -11.83
N LEU A 236 8.07 2.77 -11.09
CA LEU A 236 8.95 1.94 -10.26
C LEU A 236 8.18 1.24 -9.14
N ILE A 237 7.29 1.95 -8.46
CA ILE A 237 6.47 1.36 -7.39
C ILE A 237 5.54 0.26 -7.93
N THR A 238 5.06 0.39 -9.16
CA THR A 238 4.21 -0.65 -9.78
C THR A 238 4.92 -2.00 -9.94
N LEU A 239 6.25 -2.05 -9.81
CA LEU A 239 7.02 -3.31 -9.81
C LEU A 239 6.99 -4.05 -8.47
N ASN A 240 6.42 -3.48 -7.40
CA ASN A 240 6.33 -4.12 -6.07
C ASN A 240 5.82 -5.56 -6.10
N PRO A 241 4.76 -5.92 -6.86
CA PRO A 241 4.26 -7.30 -6.88
C PRO A 241 5.30 -8.32 -7.32
N LEU A 242 6.23 -7.92 -8.20
CA LEU A 242 7.27 -8.83 -8.67
C LEU A 242 8.22 -9.21 -7.53
N ILE A 243 8.52 -8.27 -6.61
CA ILE A 243 9.33 -8.55 -5.42
C ILE A 243 8.55 -9.47 -4.48
N THR A 244 7.26 -9.20 -4.25
CA THR A 244 6.43 -10.04 -3.39
C THR A 244 6.32 -11.47 -3.94
N LEU A 245 6.01 -11.62 -5.24
CA LEU A 245 5.88 -12.92 -5.90
C LEU A 245 7.19 -13.72 -5.84
N SER A 246 8.33 -13.06 -6.17
CA SER A 246 9.64 -13.70 -6.12
C SER A 246 10.02 -14.07 -4.68
N GLY A 247 9.76 -13.18 -3.72
CA GLY A 247 10.00 -13.45 -2.30
C GLY A 247 9.18 -14.62 -1.78
N MET A 248 7.88 -14.67 -2.08
CA MET A 248 7.01 -15.79 -1.70
C MET A 248 7.46 -17.11 -2.35
N TRP A 249 7.83 -17.09 -3.63
CA TRP A 249 8.35 -18.27 -4.31
C TRP A 249 9.62 -18.81 -3.63
N VAL A 250 10.59 -17.94 -3.33
CA VAL A 250 11.83 -18.32 -2.63
C VAL A 250 11.52 -18.88 -1.24
N LEU A 251 10.72 -18.19 -0.44
CA LEU A 251 10.43 -18.60 0.93
C LEU A 251 9.62 -19.91 1.00
N THR A 252 8.70 -20.11 0.07
CA THR A 252 7.97 -21.39 -0.07
C THR A 252 8.91 -22.53 -0.47
N THR A 253 9.85 -22.27 -1.39
CA THR A 253 10.85 -23.27 -1.82
C THR A 253 11.83 -23.63 -0.69
N LEU A 254 12.16 -22.67 0.17
CA LEU A 254 12.98 -22.89 1.37
C LEU A 254 12.21 -23.57 2.52
N GLY A 255 10.93 -23.84 2.37
CA GLY A 255 10.11 -24.55 3.37
C GLY A 255 9.81 -23.73 4.62
N VAL A 256 9.64 -22.41 4.51
CA VAL A 256 9.28 -21.56 5.65
C VAL A 256 7.82 -21.84 6.07
N GLU A 257 7.64 -22.66 7.11
CA GLU A 257 6.34 -23.14 7.60
C GLU A 257 5.41 -22.00 8.09
N ALA A 258 5.97 -20.86 8.52
CA ALA A 258 5.22 -19.72 9.02
C ALA A 258 4.42 -18.97 7.92
N LEU A 259 4.67 -19.29 6.64
CA LEU A 259 3.97 -18.71 5.50
C LEU A 259 3.07 -19.75 4.82
N PRO A 260 1.89 -19.33 4.33
CA PRO A 260 1.03 -20.23 3.58
C PRO A 260 1.69 -20.62 2.25
N VAL A 261 1.57 -21.89 1.87
CA VAL A 261 1.97 -22.34 0.54
C VAL A 261 1.01 -21.75 -0.49
N GLU A 262 1.49 -20.79 -1.26
CA GLU A 262 0.72 -20.19 -2.35
C GLU A 262 0.95 -20.98 -3.65
N ASN A 263 0.08 -21.94 -3.92
CA ASN A 263 0.12 -22.73 -5.16
C ASN A 263 -0.32 -21.88 -6.36
N ILE A 264 0.58 -21.00 -6.84
CA ILE A 264 0.36 -20.19 -8.04
C ILE A 264 0.89 -20.98 -9.24
N ARG A 265 0.02 -21.26 -10.21
CA ARG A 265 0.42 -21.91 -11.46
C ARG A 265 1.10 -20.93 -12.39
N TRP A 266 1.77 -21.44 -13.43
CA TRP A 266 2.49 -20.62 -14.39
C TRP A 266 1.63 -19.53 -15.06
N TYR A 267 0.35 -19.81 -15.31
CA TYR A 267 -0.57 -18.82 -15.90
C TYR A 267 -1.03 -17.75 -14.90
N GLY A 268 -1.01 -18.04 -13.60
CA GLY A 268 -1.18 -17.02 -12.55
C GLY A 268 -0.01 -16.05 -12.53
N TYR A 269 1.24 -16.53 -12.56
CA TYR A 269 2.42 -15.67 -12.71
C TYR A 269 2.36 -14.85 -14.00
N LEU A 270 1.97 -15.48 -15.14
CA LEU A 270 1.80 -14.78 -16.40
C LEU A 270 0.73 -13.68 -16.28
N GLY A 271 -0.41 -13.96 -15.64
CA GLY A 271 -1.46 -12.98 -15.36
C GLY A 271 -0.93 -11.79 -14.54
N GLY A 272 -0.13 -12.06 -13.48
CA GLY A 272 0.51 -11.02 -12.67
C GLY A 272 1.45 -10.13 -13.49
N VAL A 273 2.28 -10.71 -14.33
CA VAL A 273 3.20 -9.96 -15.23
C VAL A 273 2.42 -9.12 -16.23
N ILE A 274 1.36 -9.66 -16.85
CA ILE A 274 0.48 -8.94 -17.79
C ILE A 274 -0.20 -7.77 -17.05
N ALA A 275 -0.74 -7.99 -15.84
CA ALA A 275 -1.38 -6.95 -15.05
C ALA A 275 -0.42 -5.79 -14.75
N VAL A 276 0.77 -6.10 -14.24
CA VAL A 276 1.82 -5.10 -13.94
C VAL A 276 2.23 -4.35 -15.21
N SER A 277 2.42 -5.04 -16.33
CA SER A 277 2.77 -4.42 -17.62
C SER A 277 1.70 -3.46 -18.10
N GLY A 278 0.42 -3.83 -17.96
CA GLY A 278 -0.72 -2.96 -18.27
C GLY A 278 -0.74 -1.71 -17.41
N VAL A 279 -0.54 -1.84 -16.08
CA VAL A 279 -0.49 -0.68 -15.16
C VAL A 279 0.69 0.22 -15.47
N ILE A 280 1.87 -0.33 -15.78
CA ILE A 280 3.03 0.46 -16.24
C ILE A 280 2.66 1.30 -17.48
N LEU A 281 1.96 0.71 -18.45
CA LEU A 281 1.53 1.42 -19.66
C LEU A 281 0.56 2.56 -19.36
N VAL A 282 -0.35 2.38 -18.39
CA VAL A 282 -1.27 3.42 -17.90
C VAL A 282 -0.48 4.59 -17.32
N VAL A 283 0.44 4.30 -16.41
CA VAL A 283 1.20 5.32 -15.64
C VAL A 283 2.22 6.03 -16.53
N ALA A 284 2.96 5.30 -17.38
CA ALA A 284 3.99 5.86 -18.27
C ALA A 284 3.44 6.89 -19.25
N THR A 285 2.15 6.80 -19.58
CA THR A 285 1.51 7.72 -20.52
C THR A 285 1.19 9.08 -19.90
N HIS A 286 1.08 9.17 -18.57
CA HIS A 286 0.90 10.43 -17.85
C HIS A 286 2.15 11.33 -17.94
N TYR A 287 3.32 10.74 -17.93
CA TYR A 287 4.63 11.42 -17.95
C TYR A 287 4.85 12.37 -19.14
N LYS A 288 4.33 12.02 -20.31
CA LYS A 288 4.62 12.78 -21.55
C LYS A 288 3.90 14.14 -21.62
N LYS A 289 2.94 14.42 -20.71
CA LYS A 289 2.18 15.67 -20.69
C LYS A 289 2.83 16.76 -19.84
N GLU A 290 3.51 16.41 -18.77
CA GLU A 290 4.17 17.38 -17.86
C GLU A 290 5.46 17.99 -18.45
N ASN A 291 6.09 17.32 -19.44
CA ASN A 291 7.33 17.79 -20.08
C ASN A 291 7.12 18.53 -21.41
N LEU A 292 5.88 18.74 -21.83
CA LEU A 292 5.53 19.40 -23.10
C LEU A 292 4.67 20.68 -22.90
N GLY A 293 4.41 21.09 -21.69
CA GLY A 293 3.76 22.35 -21.31
C GLY A 293 4.69 23.19 -20.46
#